data_42ffec0577b5dfd8a5a197bd8668be5b
#
_entry.id   42ffec0577b5dfd8a5a197bd8668be5b
#
_cell.length_a   1.000
_cell.length_b   1.000
_cell.length_c   1.000
_cell.angle_alpha   90.00
_cell.angle_beta   90.00
_cell.angle_gamma   90.00
#
_symmetry.space_group_name_H-M   'P 1'
#
loop_
_entity.id
_entity.type
_entity.pdbx_description
1 polymer ?
#
loop_
_entity_poly.entity_id
_entity_poly.type
_entity_poly.pdbx_seq_one_letter_code
_entity_poly.pdbx_strand_id
1 'polypeptide(L)'
;MSNEITWRLENENIGRLLVQYAIPAVIGTMVNALYNIVDRIFIGQGVGALAISGLTLTFPILLFMQAFGMLIGAGAATRVSIHLGRKANDLADNVLGNAFTLTFIIGALTIIPSMIFLDDLLMWFGGSEQTIPYAKDYLYIAIPGNLLATLSFSFNAVMRASGYPKKAMFTMMIGAVLNVILDPIFIFWLDMGIQGAAIATVISMAAGAAFVMSHFISKDSIVRFHTKYFRLKGPIIWNIFTIGMSPFSMQLAGSVVVVIMNHALKENGGDLAIGASGIISSIAMLLVMLIIGIAQGMQPIVGFNHGAGHHDRVLATLRLSIIVSTLITGVGCIVSLLFPRLIVSVFSTDAELVSITDNGLRLTMLVFFVVGSQITISQFFQSIGVAWKAMFLSLSRQVLFLIPAILLFPPIWGLDGVWLAQPFSDFIAAVTAWGFLWYHVKNVKNKG
;
A
#
# COMPACT_ATOMS: atom_id res chain seq x y z
N MET A 1 -3.64 27.62 13.85
CA MET A 1 -3.25 26.31 13.29
C MET A 1 -3.77 26.05 11.88
N SER A 2 -5.05 26.17 11.59
CA SER A 2 -5.61 25.91 10.23
C SER A 2 -4.97 26.79 9.16
N ASN A 3 -4.90 28.11 9.36
CA ASN A 3 -4.29 29.06 8.43
C ASN A 3 -2.77 28.87 8.28
N GLU A 4 -2.10 28.39 9.32
CA GLU A 4 -0.67 28.11 9.29
C GLU A 4 -0.33 26.90 8.43
N ILE A 5 -1.10 25.81 8.52
CA ILE A 5 -0.88 24.58 7.72
C ILE A 5 -1.10 24.88 6.24
N THR A 6 -2.19 25.56 5.90
CA THR A 6 -2.46 25.94 4.51
C THR A 6 -1.41 26.91 3.98
N TRP A 7 -0.98 27.90 4.79
CA TRP A 7 0.10 28.81 4.43
C TRP A 7 1.41 28.07 4.16
N ARG A 8 1.76 27.06 4.99
CA ARG A 8 2.97 26.25 4.79
C ARG A 8 2.92 25.45 3.48
N LEU A 9 1.80 24.80 3.20
CA LEU A 9 1.61 24.07 1.93
C LEU A 9 1.74 24.99 0.72
N GLU A 10 1.31 26.26 0.86
CA GLU A 10 1.32 27.25 -0.20
C GLU A 10 2.70 27.93 -0.36
N ASN A 11 3.44 28.20 0.72
CA ASN A 11 4.57 29.11 0.70
C ASN A 11 5.90 28.51 1.16
N GLU A 12 5.92 27.44 1.96
CA GLU A 12 7.16 26.86 2.47
C GLU A 12 8.03 26.25 1.38
N ASN A 13 9.36 26.20 1.59
CA ASN A 13 10.29 25.54 0.67
C ASN A 13 9.91 24.09 0.41
N ILE A 14 9.85 23.70 -0.86
CA ILE A 14 9.39 22.36 -1.30
C ILE A 14 10.24 21.23 -0.69
N GLY A 15 11.57 21.41 -0.61
CA GLY A 15 12.44 20.38 -0.03
C GLY A 15 12.13 20.12 1.45
N ARG A 16 12.00 21.22 2.23
CA ARG A 16 11.64 21.13 3.66
C ARG A 16 10.24 20.51 3.83
N LEU A 17 9.30 20.94 3.01
CA LEU A 17 7.93 20.46 3.05
C LEU A 17 7.85 18.97 2.71
N LEU A 18 8.54 18.52 1.64
CA LEU A 18 8.59 17.11 1.28
C LEU A 18 9.18 16.25 2.41
N VAL A 19 10.27 16.68 3.03
CA VAL A 19 10.87 15.97 4.17
C VAL A 19 9.89 15.86 5.35
N GLN A 20 9.16 16.93 5.67
CA GLN A 20 8.19 16.95 6.77
C GLN A 20 7.00 16.02 6.55
N TYR A 21 6.63 15.75 5.29
CA TYR A 21 5.54 14.85 4.93
C TYR A 21 6.02 13.43 4.64
N ALA A 22 7.15 13.28 3.96
CA ALA A 22 7.67 11.98 3.55
C ALA A 22 8.27 11.19 4.73
N ILE A 23 9.06 11.81 5.62
CA ILE A 23 9.65 11.09 6.77
C ILE A 23 8.58 10.44 7.65
N PRO A 24 7.53 11.16 8.13
CA PRO A 24 6.47 10.51 8.89
C PRO A 24 5.75 9.40 8.11
N ALA A 25 5.53 9.57 6.80
CA ALA A 25 4.89 8.55 5.99
C ALA A 25 5.78 7.30 5.85
N VAL A 26 7.08 7.47 5.60
CA VAL A 26 8.07 6.37 5.54
C VAL A 26 8.13 5.63 6.86
N ILE A 27 8.26 6.34 7.99
CA ILE A 27 8.28 5.72 9.32
C ILE A 27 7.00 4.92 9.53
N GLY A 28 5.83 5.48 9.22
CA GLY A 28 4.55 4.80 9.37
C GLY A 28 4.46 3.52 8.53
N THR A 29 4.86 3.58 7.25
CA THR A 29 4.85 2.39 6.36
C THR A 29 5.85 1.32 6.81
N MET A 30 7.04 1.71 7.27
CA MET A 30 8.05 0.78 7.78
C MET A 30 7.60 0.10 9.09
N VAL A 31 7.05 0.88 10.02
CA VAL A 31 6.50 0.33 11.27
C VAL A 31 5.37 -0.65 10.99
N ASN A 32 4.49 -0.32 10.03
CA ASN A 32 3.41 -1.22 9.61
C ASN A 32 3.94 -2.53 8.97
N ALA A 33 5.02 -2.47 8.21
CA ALA A 33 5.66 -3.68 7.66
C ALA A 33 6.31 -4.54 8.74
N LEU A 34 7.00 -3.90 9.70
CA LEU A 34 7.68 -4.59 10.78
C LEU A 34 6.71 -5.31 11.72
N TYR A 35 5.61 -4.67 12.11
CA TYR A 35 4.67 -5.34 13.01
C TYR A 35 4.05 -6.59 12.38
N ASN A 36 3.76 -6.59 11.08
CA ASN A 36 3.26 -7.78 10.38
C ASN A 36 4.24 -8.97 10.43
N ILE A 37 5.54 -8.69 10.45
CA ILE A 37 6.58 -9.73 10.59
C ILE A 37 6.58 -10.25 12.02
N VAL A 38 6.53 -9.36 13.02
CA VAL A 38 6.55 -9.70 14.44
C VAL A 38 5.33 -10.53 14.83
N ASP A 39 4.14 -10.14 14.38
CA ASP A 39 2.89 -10.87 14.58
C ASP A 39 2.99 -12.32 14.11
N ARG A 40 3.53 -12.55 12.90
CA ARG A 40 3.76 -13.90 12.38
C ARG A 40 4.76 -14.71 13.22
N ILE A 41 5.80 -14.07 13.75
CA ILE A 41 6.76 -14.72 14.62
C ILE A 41 6.06 -15.20 15.91
N PHE A 42 5.24 -14.36 16.54
CA PHE A 42 4.51 -14.73 17.74
C PHE A 42 3.51 -15.87 17.50
N ILE A 43 2.75 -15.83 16.40
CA ILE A 43 1.82 -16.90 16.02
C ILE A 43 2.60 -18.22 15.77
N GLY A 44 3.71 -18.14 15.05
CA GLY A 44 4.54 -19.31 14.76
C GLY A 44 5.12 -19.97 16.01
N GLN A 45 5.58 -19.18 16.96
CA GLN A 45 6.16 -19.67 18.21
C GLN A 45 5.10 -20.11 19.24
N GLY A 46 3.94 -19.42 19.26
CA GLY A 46 2.92 -19.68 20.27
C GLY A 46 1.89 -20.74 19.89
N VAL A 47 1.59 -20.87 18.59
CA VAL A 47 0.50 -21.76 18.13
C VAL A 47 1.03 -22.90 17.25
N GLY A 48 2.11 -22.67 16.51
CA GLY A 48 2.80 -23.68 15.72
C GLY A 48 2.59 -23.57 14.20
N ALA A 49 3.19 -24.50 13.46
CA ALA A 49 3.28 -24.45 12.00
C ALA A 49 1.92 -24.55 11.27
N LEU A 50 0.98 -25.32 11.79
CA LEU A 50 -0.37 -25.44 11.22
C LEU A 50 -1.14 -24.13 11.32
N ALA A 51 -0.95 -23.36 12.39
CA ALA A 51 -1.55 -22.05 12.53
C ALA A 51 -1.00 -21.04 11.53
N ILE A 52 0.32 -21.06 11.23
CA ILE A 52 0.92 -20.24 10.16
C ILE A 52 0.30 -20.61 8.82
N SER A 53 0.12 -21.89 8.54
CA SER A 53 -0.52 -22.38 7.33
C SER A 53 -1.98 -21.91 7.23
N GLY A 54 -2.73 -22.02 8.34
CA GLY A 54 -4.09 -21.49 8.45
C GLY A 54 -4.15 -19.97 8.23
N LEU A 55 -3.24 -19.22 8.83
CA LEU A 55 -3.14 -17.77 8.66
C LEU A 55 -2.84 -17.40 7.19
N THR A 56 -2.05 -18.20 6.50
CA THR A 56 -1.76 -17.96 5.08
C THR A 56 -3.02 -18.01 4.21
N LEU A 57 -3.98 -18.88 4.54
CA LEU A 57 -5.27 -18.95 3.85
C LEU A 57 -6.15 -17.70 4.08
N THR A 58 -5.92 -16.97 5.16
CA THR A 58 -6.68 -15.74 5.46
C THR A 58 -6.27 -14.56 4.59
N PHE A 59 -5.03 -14.57 4.06
CA PHE A 59 -4.42 -13.46 3.34
C PHE A 59 -5.25 -12.94 2.15
N PRO A 60 -5.71 -13.78 1.22
CA PRO A 60 -6.46 -13.31 0.06
C PRO A 60 -7.73 -12.55 0.47
N ILE A 61 -8.41 -13.03 1.51
CA ILE A 61 -9.64 -12.42 2.04
C ILE A 61 -9.33 -11.04 2.63
N LEU A 62 -8.32 -10.97 3.49
CA LEU A 62 -7.94 -9.73 4.16
C LEU A 62 -7.37 -8.69 3.18
N LEU A 63 -6.57 -9.12 2.19
CA LEU A 63 -6.06 -8.24 1.13
C LEU A 63 -7.19 -7.68 0.25
N PHE A 64 -8.18 -8.50 -0.08
CA PHE A 64 -9.37 -8.05 -0.81
C PHE A 64 -10.14 -6.99 -0.02
N MET A 65 -10.36 -7.22 1.27
CA MET A 65 -11.04 -6.26 2.14
C MET A 65 -10.21 -4.96 2.30
N GLN A 66 -8.89 -5.08 2.44
CA GLN A 66 -7.98 -3.93 2.54
C GLN A 66 -7.97 -3.07 1.27
N ALA A 67 -8.14 -3.70 0.09
CA ALA A 67 -8.20 -2.97 -1.17
C ALA A 67 -9.34 -1.93 -1.18
N PHE A 68 -10.48 -2.23 -0.57
CA PHE A 68 -11.57 -1.24 -0.41
C PHE A 68 -11.20 -0.08 0.51
N GLY A 69 -10.42 -0.34 1.56
CA GLY A 69 -9.85 0.73 2.38
C GLY A 69 -8.94 1.66 1.58
N MET A 70 -8.11 1.09 0.70
CA MET A 70 -7.28 1.86 -0.23
C MET A 70 -8.12 2.67 -1.21
N LEU A 71 -9.19 2.09 -1.75
CA LEU A 71 -10.12 2.76 -2.67
C LEU A 71 -10.71 4.02 -2.03
N ILE A 72 -11.29 3.89 -0.85
CA ILE A 72 -11.92 5.01 -0.15
C ILE A 72 -10.85 6.02 0.30
N GLY A 73 -9.79 5.54 0.94
CA GLY A 73 -8.75 6.38 1.52
C GLY A 73 -8.02 7.22 0.49
N ALA A 74 -7.56 6.63 -0.61
CA ALA A 74 -6.83 7.33 -1.66
C ALA A 74 -7.74 8.32 -2.42
N GLY A 75 -8.96 7.92 -2.72
CA GLY A 75 -9.94 8.78 -3.39
C GLY A 75 -10.32 10.00 -2.56
N ALA A 76 -10.69 9.78 -1.29
CA ALA A 76 -11.04 10.86 -0.37
C ALA A 76 -9.85 11.79 -0.08
N ALA A 77 -8.67 11.23 0.21
CA ALA A 77 -7.46 12.01 0.49
C ALA A 77 -7.10 12.96 -0.66
N THR A 78 -7.15 12.48 -1.89
CA THR A 78 -6.87 13.29 -3.08
C THR A 78 -7.88 14.42 -3.23
N ARG A 79 -9.17 14.14 -3.07
CA ARG A 79 -10.21 15.18 -3.20
C ARG A 79 -10.14 16.19 -2.08
N VAL A 80 -9.90 15.76 -0.84
CA VAL A 80 -9.72 16.65 0.30
C VAL A 80 -8.56 17.61 0.07
N SER A 81 -7.37 17.13 -0.34
CA SER A 81 -6.21 18.00 -0.58
C SER A 81 -6.46 19.03 -1.68
N ILE A 82 -7.12 18.63 -2.80
CA ILE A 82 -7.47 19.53 -3.90
C ILE A 82 -8.48 20.59 -3.44
N HIS A 83 -9.52 20.21 -2.69
CA HIS A 83 -10.51 21.17 -2.20
C HIS A 83 -9.92 22.14 -1.17
N LEU A 84 -9.01 21.69 -0.32
CA LEU A 84 -8.29 22.58 0.60
C LEU A 84 -7.44 23.61 -0.16
N GLY A 85 -6.76 23.21 -1.24
CA GLY A 85 -6.03 24.13 -2.11
C GLY A 85 -6.95 25.18 -2.78
N ARG A 86 -8.17 24.80 -3.12
CA ARG A 86 -9.21 25.71 -3.65
C ARG A 86 -9.86 26.58 -2.58
N LYS A 87 -9.46 26.47 -1.32
CA LYS A 87 -10.09 27.13 -0.16
C LYS A 87 -11.58 26.76 0.00
N ALA A 88 -11.98 25.60 -0.50
CA ALA A 88 -13.36 25.06 -0.48
C ALA A 88 -13.53 24.06 0.68
N ASN A 89 -13.38 24.51 1.91
CA ASN A 89 -13.41 23.66 3.11
C ASN A 89 -14.71 22.88 3.25
N ASP A 90 -15.87 23.48 2.94
CA ASP A 90 -17.17 22.80 2.97
C ASP A 90 -17.22 21.59 2.01
N LEU A 91 -16.53 21.65 0.86
CA LEU A 91 -16.44 20.53 -0.04
C LEU A 91 -15.49 19.45 0.51
N ALA A 92 -14.40 19.84 1.17
CA ALA A 92 -13.50 18.89 1.85
C ALA A 92 -14.22 18.13 2.98
N ASP A 93 -15.02 18.84 3.81
CA ASP A 93 -15.85 18.24 4.85
C ASP A 93 -16.90 17.28 4.28
N ASN A 94 -17.48 17.65 3.12
CA ASN A 94 -18.48 16.83 2.43
C ASN A 94 -17.84 15.52 1.90
N VAL A 95 -16.62 15.58 1.35
CA VAL A 95 -15.86 14.38 0.95
C VAL A 95 -15.58 13.51 2.17
N LEU A 96 -15.16 14.07 3.30
CA LEU A 96 -14.91 13.34 4.54
C LEU A 96 -16.17 12.60 5.03
N GLY A 97 -17.31 13.30 5.10
CA GLY A 97 -18.58 12.71 5.53
C GLY A 97 -19.08 11.60 4.60
N ASN A 98 -18.99 11.82 3.28
CA ASN A 98 -19.36 10.78 2.28
C ASN A 98 -18.42 9.57 2.37
N ALA A 99 -17.11 9.78 2.55
CA ALA A 99 -16.14 8.69 2.73
C ALA A 99 -16.47 7.87 3.99
N PHE A 100 -16.89 8.53 5.08
CA PHE A 100 -17.29 7.84 6.31
C PHE A 100 -18.48 6.92 6.08
N THR A 101 -19.58 7.44 5.54
CA THR A 101 -20.77 6.62 5.24
C THR A 101 -20.45 5.50 4.26
N LEU A 102 -19.63 5.79 3.24
CA LEU A 102 -19.21 4.81 2.25
C LEU A 102 -18.39 3.67 2.86
N THR A 103 -17.54 3.98 3.86
CA THR A 103 -16.75 2.96 4.58
C THR A 103 -17.65 1.95 5.29
N PHE A 104 -18.74 2.40 5.93
CA PHE A 104 -19.69 1.49 6.58
C PHE A 104 -20.49 0.65 5.58
N ILE A 105 -20.92 1.25 4.46
CA ILE A 105 -21.66 0.52 3.41
C ILE A 105 -20.76 -0.55 2.78
N ILE A 106 -19.55 -0.18 2.35
CA ILE A 106 -18.62 -1.13 1.74
C ILE A 106 -18.16 -2.16 2.78
N GLY A 107 -17.94 -1.73 4.04
CA GLY A 107 -17.67 -2.66 5.14
C GLY A 107 -18.74 -3.70 5.29
N ALA A 108 -20.02 -3.31 5.33
CA ALA A 108 -21.13 -4.26 5.41
C ALA A 108 -21.20 -5.17 4.18
N LEU A 109 -21.03 -4.61 2.96
CA LEU A 109 -21.04 -5.36 1.71
C LEU A 109 -19.87 -6.34 1.56
N THR A 110 -18.78 -6.14 2.25
CA THR A 110 -17.62 -7.06 2.24
C THR A 110 -17.67 -8.03 3.41
N ILE A 111 -18.01 -7.57 4.62
CA ILE A 111 -18.04 -8.38 5.84
C ILE A 111 -19.14 -9.45 5.75
N ILE A 112 -20.38 -9.05 5.41
CA ILE A 112 -21.53 -9.95 5.44
C ILE A 112 -21.36 -11.14 4.49
N PRO A 113 -21.03 -10.95 3.19
CA PRO A 113 -20.80 -12.09 2.30
C PRO A 113 -19.58 -12.92 2.71
N SER A 114 -18.49 -12.29 3.17
CA SER A 114 -17.30 -13.02 3.61
C SER A 114 -17.58 -13.91 4.80
N MET A 115 -18.47 -13.51 5.72
CA MET A 115 -18.89 -14.34 6.85
C MET A 115 -19.83 -15.47 6.44
N ILE A 116 -20.76 -15.21 5.49
CA ILE A 116 -21.73 -16.22 5.02
C ILE A 116 -21.02 -17.32 4.23
N PHE A 117 -20.10 -16.96 3.35
CA PHE A 117 -19.40 -17.89 2.46
C PHE A 117 -17.99 -18.25 2.95
N LEU A 118 -17.71 -18.09 4.27
CA LEU A 118 -16.37 -18.27 4.81
C LEU A 118 -15.79 -19.65 4.53
N ASP A 119 -16.59 -20.71 4.69
CA ASP A 119 -16.17 -22.08 4.46
C ASP A 119 -15.82 -22.35 3.00
N ASP A 120 -16.69 -21.88 2.10
CA ASP A 120 -16.49 -22.01 0.66
C ASP A 120 -15.23 -21.27 0.19
N LEU A 121 -15.02 -20.06 0.72
CA LEU A 121 -13.84 -19.27 0.43
C LEU A 121 -12.55 -19.96 0.89
N LEU A 122 -12.53 -20.50 2.12
CA LEU A 122 -11.35 -21.18 2.64
C LEU A 122 -11.04 -22.47 1.87
N MET A 123 -12.05 -23.23 1.48
CA MET A 123 -11.87 -24.40 0.60
C MET A 123 -11.35 -23.98 -0.77
N TRP A 124 -11.88 -22.90 -1.32
CA TRP A 124 -11.48 -22.38 -2.64
C TRP A 124 -10.02 -21.91 -2.65
N PHE A 125 -9.53 -21.37 -1.53
CA PHE A 125 -8.13 -20.97 -1.37
C PHE A 125 -7.19 -22.12 -0.98
N GLY A 126 -7.67 -23.38 -1.02
CA GLY A 126 -6.83 -24.57 -0.81
C GLY A 126 -6.70 -24.99 0.66
N GLY A 127 -7.68 -24.64 1.49
CA GLY A 127 -7.74 -25.08 2.87
C GLY A 127 -7.92 -26.60 2.98
N SER A 128 -7.27 -27.21 3.96
CA SER A 128 -7.41 -28.60 4.35
C SER A 128 -8.19 -28.74 5.65
N GLU A 129 -8.67 -29.95 5.96
CA GLU A 129 -9.34 -30.25 7.24
C GLU A 129 -8.50 -29.84 8.46
N GLN A 130 -7.17 -29.81 8.33
CA GLN A 130 -6.25 -29.43 9.41
C GLN A 130 -6.02 -27.92 9.51
N THR A 131 -6.08 -27.17 8.41
CA THR A 131 -5.74 -25.72 8.38
C THR A 131 -6.97 -24.83 8.48
N ILE A 132 -8.14 -25.27 7.98
CA ILE A 132 -9.39 -24.51 8.01
C ILE A 132 -9.80 -24.10 9.43
N PRO A 133 -9.73 -24.95 10.47
CA PRO A 133 -10.09 -24.53 11.83
C PRO A 133 -9.32 -23.30 12.31
N TYR A 134 -7.99 -23.28 12.13
CA TYR A 134 -7.16 -22.13 12.51
C TYR A 134 -7.50 -20.87 11.72
N ALA A 135 -7.76 -21.01 10.41
CA ALA A 135 -8.17 -19.90 9.56
C ALA A 135 -9.53 -19.33 9.99
N LYS A 136 -10.49 -20.17 10.34
CA LYS A 136 -11.82 -19.79 10.86
C LYS A 136 -11.71 -19.05 12.18
N ASP A 137 -10.96 -19.60 13.13
CA ASP A 137 -10.76 -19.01 14.45
C ASP A 137 -10.21 -17.59 14.35
N TYR A 138 -9.30 -17.36 13.40
CA TYR A 138 -8.78 -16.04 13.13
C TYR A 138 -9.80 -15.14 12.44
N LEU A 139 -10.44 -15.61 11.36
CA LEU A 139 -11.29 -14.80 10.49
C LEU A 139 -12.63 -14.43 11.13
N TYR A 140 -13.22 -15.26 12.00
CA TYR A 140 -14.41 -14.89 12.73
C TYR A 140 -14.25 -13.60 13.55
N ILE A 141 -13.02 -13.31 13.98
CA ILE A 141 -12.66 -12.10 14.72
C ILE A 141 -12.15 -11.00 13.76
N ALA A 142 -11.27 -11.36 12.82
CA ALA A 142 -10.61 -10.41 11.95
C ALA A 142 -11.56 -9.79 10.89
N ILE A 143 -12.52 -10.55 10.34
CA ILE A 143 -13.45 -10.03 9.33
C ILE A 143 -14.33 -8.90 9.90
N PRO A 144 -15.04 -9.05 11.02
CA PRO A 144 -15.77 -7.93 11.62
C PRO A 144 -14.84 -6.77 12.03
N GLY A 145 -13.64 -7.10 12.56
CA GLY A 145 -12.62 -6.12 12.92
C GLY A 145 -12.06 -5.32 11.75
N ASN A 146 -12.17 -5.85 10.52
CA ASN A 146 -11.66 -5.18 9.33
C ASN A 146 -12.36 -3.83 9.03
N LEU A 147 -13.57 -3.60 9.52
CA LEU A 147 -14.21 -2.28 9.46
C LEU A 147 -13.36 -1.22 10.19
N LEU A 148 -12.81 -1.56 11.35
CA LEU A 148 -11.94 -0.69 12.14
C LEU A 148 -10.60 -0.46 11.42
N ALA A 149 -10.04 -1.50 10.80
CA ALA A 149 -8.86 -1.40 9.95
C ALA A 149 -9.09 -0.44 8.78
N THR A 150 -10.21 -0.60 8.08
CA THR A 150 -10.60 0.25 6.95
C THR A 150 -10.79 1.71 7.38
N LEU A 151 -11.44 1.96 8.52
CA LEU A 151 -11.56 3.29 9.12
C LEU A 151 -10.18 3.88 9.43
N SER A 152 -9.34 3.13 10.16
CA SER A 152 -8.00 3.58 10.53
C SER A 152 -7.17 3.93 9.29
N PHE A 153 -7.11 3.05 8.29
CA PHE A 153 -6.30 3.22 7.10
C PHE A 153 -6.80 4.34 6.19
N SER A 154 -8.10 4.35 5.86
CA SER A 154 -8.68 5.34 4.95
C SER A 154 -8.59 6.75 5.51
N PHE A 155 -8.94 6.92 6.76
CA PHE A 155 -8.93 8.25 7.39
C PHE A 155 -7.54 8.71 7.82
N ASN A 156 -6.58 7.80 8.01
CA ASN A 156 -5.17 8.14 8.10
C ASN A 156 -4.68 8.84 6.82
N ALA A 157 -5.07 8.33 5.65
CA ALA A 157 -4.74 8.97 4.37
C ALA A 157 -5.35 10.37 4.26
N VAL A 158 -6.61 10.54 4.68
CA VAL A 158 -7.29 11.86 4.70
C VAL A 158 -6.63 12.80 5.72
N MET A 159 -6.25 12.30 6.90
CA MET A 159 -5.54 13.08 7.93
C MET A 159 -4.22 13.63 7.39
N ARG A 160 -3.43 12.81 6.70
CA ARG A 160 -2.19 13.22 6.06
C ARG A 160 -2.46 14.25 4.96
N ALA A 161 -3.48 14.01 4.12
CA ALA A 161 -3.89 14.90 3.02
C ALA A 161 -4.40 16.26 3.51
N SER A 162 -4.95 16.34 4.71
CA SER A 162 -5.41 17.58 5.35
C SER A 162 -4.31 18.32 6.12
N GLY A 163 -3.04 17.87 6.03
CA GLY A 163 -1.91 18.62 6.58
C GLY A 163 -1.37 18.14 7.91
N TYR A 164 -1.74 16.92 8.36
CA TYR A 164 -1.31 16.37 9.66
C TYR A 164 -0.48 15.09 9.52
N PRO A 165 0.68 15.10 8.78
CA PRO A 165 1.48 13.91 8.52
C PRO A 165 2.03 13.24 9.79
N LYS A 166 2.41 14.04 10.81
CA LYS A 166 2.89 13.49 12.09
C LYS A 166 1.78 12.75 12.84
N LYS A 167 0.55 13.30 12.89
CA LYS A 167 -0.58 12.61 13.53
C LYS A 167 -0.93 11.32 12.78
N ALA A 168 -0.86 11.33 11.44
CA ALA A 168 -1.06 10.14 10.63
C ALA A 168 0.01 9.06 10.93
N MET A 169 1.27 9.43 11.10
CA MET A 169 2.31 8.51 11.56
C MET A 169 1.98 7.91 12.93
N PHE A 170 1.57 8.74 13.89
CA PHE A 170 1.21 8.25 15.24
C PHE A 170 0.04 7.26 15.22
N THR A 171 -0.93 7.42 14.32
CA THR A 171 -2.01 6.41 14.14
C THR A 171 -1.44 5.02 13.84
N MET A 172 -0.48 4.96 12.90
CA MET A 172 0.14 3.68 12.52
C MET A 172 1.02 3.12 13.65
N MET A 173 1.76 4.00 14.35
CA MET A 173 2.58 3.60 15.49
C MET A 173 1.76 3.06 16.66
N ILE A 174 0.64 3.70 16.99
CA ILE A 174 -0.27 3.24 18.06
C ILE A 174 -0.76 1.82 17.75
N GLY A 175 -1.24 1.58 16.53
CA GLY A 175 -1.68 0.25 16.12
C GLY A 175 -0.56 -0.78 16.23
N ALA A 176 0.60 -0.49 15.67
CA ALA A 176 1.73 -1.42 15.66
C ALA A 176 2.29 -1.72 17.07
N VAL A 177 2.47 -0.68 17.90
CA VAL A 177 3.01 -0.86 19.27
C VAL A 177 2.02 -1.63 20.13
N LEU A 178 0.73 -1.31 20.05
CA LEU A 178 -0.29 -2.06 20.80
C LEU A 178 -0.35 -3.52 20.35
N ASN A 179 -0.28 -3.81 19.06
CA ASN A 179 -0.29 -5.17 18.56
C ASN A 179 0.91 -5.97 19.10
N VAL A 180 2.12 -5.44 18.99
CA VAL A 180 3.35 -6.09 19.50
C VAL A 180 3.29 -6.34 21.01
N ILE A 181 2.60 -5.49 21.78
CA ILE A 181 2.43 -5.67 23.23
C ILE A 181 1.32 -6.69 23.53
N LEU A 182 0.20 -6.63 22.79
CA LEU A 182 -0.98 -7.44 23.06
C LEU A 182 -0.83 -8.88 22.56
N ASP A 183 -0.10 -9.11 21.45
CA ASP A 183 0.12 -10.47 20.91
C ASP A 183 0.69 -11.44 21.95
N PRO A 184 1.83 -11.15 22.64
CA PRO A 184 2.34 -12.05 23.66
C PRO A 184 1.37 -12.25 24.83
N ILE A 185 0.61 -11.25 25.19
CA ILE A 185 -0.36 -11.33 26.29
C ILE A 185 -1.49 -12.30 25.92
N PHE A 186 -2.10 -12.14 24.74
CA PHE A 186 -3.23 -12.96 24.35
C PHE A 186 -2.79 -14.36 23.87
N ILE A 187 -1.65 -14.48 23.18
CA ILE A 187 -1.17 -15.76 22.65
C ILE A 187 -0.60 -16.63 23.77
N PHE A 188 0.32 -16.09 24.60
CA PHE A 188 1.08 -16.90 25.56
C PHE A 188 0.53 -16.84 26.98
N TRP A 189 0.16 -15.64 27.51
CA TRP A 189 -0.27 -15.53 28.91
C TRP A 189 -1.72 -15.95 29.11
N LEU A 190 -2.59 -15.64 28.15
CA LEU A 190 -4.01 -16.01 28.22
C LEU A 190 -4.30 -17.32 27.47
N ASP A 191 -3.29 -17.92 26.83
CA ASP A 191 -3.36 -19.19 26.09
C ASP A 191 -4.51 -19.24 25.04
N MET A 192 -4.77 -18.09 24.41
CA MET A 192 -5.85 -17.96 23.42
C MET A 192 -5.41 -18.36 22.01
N GLY A 193 -4.12 -18.67 21.81
CA GLY A 193 -3.58 -19.10 20.53
C GLY A 193 -3.86 -18.11 19.38
N ILE A 194 -4.35 -18.63 18.25
CA ILE A 194 -4.58 -17.81 17.04
C ILE A 194 -5.77 -16.82 17.22
N GLN A 195 -6.75 -17.15 18.04
CA GLN A 195 -7.82 -16.21 18.39
C GLN A 195 -7.28 -15.01 19.17
N GLY A 196 -6.29 -15.26 20.03
CA GLY A 196 -5.58 -14.21 20.78
C GLY A 196 -4.90 -13.21 19.85
N ALA A 197 -4.19 -13.69 18.82
CA ALA A 197 -3.57 -12.85 17.79
C ALA A 197 -4.63 -12.01 17.04
N ALA A 198 -5.75 -12.61 16.65
CA ALA A 198 -6.85 -11.90 16.00
C ALA A 198 -7.43 -10.78 16.88
N ILE A 199 -7.66 -11.05 18.17
CA ILE A 199 -8.17 -10.07 19.14
C ILE A 199 -7.17 -8.93 19.32
N ALA A 200 -5.88 -9.23 19.52
CA ALA A 200 -4.83 -8.22 19.64
C ALA A 200 -4.78 -7.29 18.43
N THR A 201 -4.88 -7.86 17.24
CA THR A 201 -4.93 -7.13 15.97
C THR A 201 -6.16 -6.21 15.92
N VAL A 202 -7.35 -6.71 16.24
CA VAL A 202 -8.60 -5.92 16.20
C VAL A 202 -8.58 -4.79 17.25
N ILE A 203 -8.09 -5.03 18.46
CA ILE A 203 -7.94 -3.98 19.49
C ILE A 203 -6.98 -2.90 19.00
N SER A 204 -5.86 -3.29 18.40
CA SER A 204 -4.87 -2.36 17.86
C SER A 204 -5.43 -1.50 16.73
N MET A 205 -6.22 -2.10 15.84
CA MET A 205 -6.94 -1.40 14.77
C MET A 205 -8.01 -0.46 15.34
N ALA A 206 -8.72 -0.88 16.39
CA ALA A 206 -9.70 -0.05 17.08
C ALA A 206 -9.07 1.19 17.71
N ALA A 207 -7.91 1.05 18.35
CA ALA A 207 -7.17 2.17 18.92
C ALA A 207 -6.71 3.15 17.82
N GLY A 208 -6.20 2.66 16.71
CA GLY A 208 -5.85 3.48 15.54
C GLY A 208 -7.07 4.21 14.97
N ALA A 209 -8.19 3.51 14.80
CA ALA A 209 -9.45 4.09 14.33
C ALA A 209 -9.98 5.17 15.29
N ALA A 210 -9.97 4.90 16.60
CA ALA A 210 -10.40 5.85 17.61
C ALA A 210 -9.53 7.11 17.60
N PHE A 211 -8.21 6.97 17.48
CA PHE A 211 -7.29 8.09 17.38
C PHE A 211 -7.55 8.95 16.13
N VAL A 212 -7.72 8.32 14.98
CA VAL A 212 -8.03 9.04 13.73
C VAL A 212 -9.39 9.72 13.80
N MET A 213 -10.42 9.04 14.31
CA MET A 213 -11.76 9.61 14.43
C MET A 213 -11.79 10.80 15.41
N SER A 214 -11.09 10.70 16.55
CA SER A 214 -10.97 11.79 17.52
C SER A 214 -10.38 13.06 16.89
N HIS A 215 -9.43 12.91 15.93
CA HIS A 215 -8.88 14.04 15.22
C HIS A 215 -9.94 14.79 14.39
N PHE A 216 -10.79 14.09 13.64
CA PHE A 216 -11.81 14.74 12.80
C PHE A 216 -13.02 15.28 13.58
N ILE A 217 -13.18 14.87 14.85
CA ILE A 217 -14.16 15.45 15.79
C ILE A 217 -13.59 16.70 16.47
N SER A 218 -12.26 16.79 16.61
CA SER A 218 -11.59 17.90 17.28
C SER A 218 -11.79 19.23 16.55
N LYS A 219 -11.87 20.32 17.33
CA LYS A 219 -11.93 21.69 16.81
C LYS A 219 -10.63 22.14 16.12
N ASP A 220 -9.53 21.44 16.33
CA ASP A 220 -8.22 21.76 15.74
C ASP A 220 -8.04 21.22 14.31
N SER A 221 -8.91 20.31 13.87
CA SER A 221 -8.84 19.80 12.51
C SER A 221 -9.37 20.80 11.49
N ILE A 222 -8.68 20.90 10.34
CA ILE A 222 -9.10 21.76 9.22
C ILE A 222 -10.35 21.16 8.56
N VAL A 223 -10.41 19.84 8.44
CA VAL A 223 -11.53 19.09 7.86
C VAL A 223 -12.24 18.36 9.00
N ARG A 224 -13.56 18.46 9.09
CA ARG A 224 -14.35 17.95 10.21
C ARG A 224 -15.58 17.20 9.80
N PHE A 225 -16.02 16.32 10.67
CA PHE A 225 -17.32 15.67 10.51
C PHE A 225 -18.45 16.68 10.80
N HIS A 226 -19.40 16.72 9.87
CA HIS A 226 -20.67 17.38 10.02
C HIS A 226 -21.80 16.43 9.66
N THR A 227 -22.79 16.29 10.50
CA THR A 227 -23.92 15.34 10.31
C THR A 227 -24.63 15.53 8.97
N LYS A 228 -24.74 16.80 8.50
CA LYS A 228 -25.33 17.14 7.20
C LYS A 228 -24.61 16.52 5.99
N TYR A 229 -23.34 16.14 6.14
CA TYR A 229 -22.48 15.59 5.07
C TYR A 229 -22.40 14.08 5.05
N PHE A 230 -23.04 13.37 5.98
CA PHE A 230 -23.15 11.91 5.94
C PHE A 230 -24.12 11.43 4.85
N ARG A 231 -25.00 12.31 4.35
CA ARG A 231 -25.84 11.98 3.21
C ARG A 231 -24.99 11.83 1.95
N LEU A 232 -25.08 10.65 1.33
CA LEU A 232 -24.31 10.31 0.13
C LEU A 232 -24.69 11.21 -1.05
N LYS A 233 -23.68 11.70 -1.76
CA LYS A 233 -23.80 12.49 -2.99
C LYS A 233 -23.12 11.76 -4.13
N GLY A 234 -23.89 11.37 -5.15
CA GLY A 234 -23.41 10.60 -6.30
C GLY A 234 -22.12 11.15 -6.94
N PRO A 235 -22.00 12.46 -7.25
CA PRO A 235 -20.77 13.01 -7.81
C PRO A 235 -19.54 12.91 -6.89
N ILE A 236 -19.72 12.99 -5.57
CA ILE A 236 -18.60 12.84 -4.61
C ILE A 236 -18.17 11.38 -4.56
N ILE A 237 -19.13 10.46 -4.45
CA ILE A 237 -18.85 9.01 -4.45
C ILE A 237 -18.13 8.63 -5.74
N TRP A 238 -18.63 9.04 -6.89
CA TRP A 238 -18.01 8.75 -8.18
C TRP A 238 -16.56 9.22 -8.24
N ASN A 239 -16.29 10.42 -7.72
CA ASN A 239 -14.94 10.97 -7.66
C ASN A 239 -14.02 10.16 -6.71
N ILE A 240 -14.53 9.71 -5.56
CA ILE A 240 -13.77 8.85 -4.63
C ILE A 240 -13.43 7.53 -5.32
N PHE A 241 -14.43 6.89 -5.93
CA PHE A 241 -14.26 5.60 -6.61
C PHE A 241 -13.28 5.69 -7.78
N THR A 242 -13.45 6.64 -8.68
CA THR A 242 -12.59 6.75 -9.87
C THR A 242 -11.12 6.93 -9.52
N ILE A 243 -10.80 7.76 -8.52
CA ILE A 243 -9.42 7.98 -8.08
C ILE A 243 -8.90 6.77 -7.30
N GLY A 244 -9.70 6.24 -6.39
CA GLY A 244 -9.34 5.10 -5.55
C GLY A 244 -9.25 3.77 -6.32
N MET A 245 -9.85 3.69 -7.53
CA MET A 245 -9.78 2.49 -8.36
C MET A 245 -8.34 2.13 -8.75
N SER A 246 -7.42 3.11 -8.85
CA SER A 246 -6.02 2.85 -9.17
C SER A 246 -5.32 1.96 -8.13
N PRO A 247 -5.23 2.32 -6.84
CA PRO A 247 -4.62 1.45 -5.83
C PRO A 247 -5.43 0.17 -5.57
N PHE A 248 -6.77 0.23 -5.67
CA PHE A 248 -7.63 -0.94 -5.56
C PHE A 248 -7.29 -2.00 -6.61
N SER A 249 -7.29 -1.62 -7.89
CA SER A 249 -7.01 -2.53 -9.00
C SER A 249 -5.56 -3.04 -8.96
N MET A 250 -4.61 -2.19 -8.53
CA MET A 250 -3.23 -2.60 -8.35
C MET A 250 -3.09 -3.71 -7.29
N GLN A 251 -3.82 -3.61 -6.18
CA GLN A 251 -3.81 -4.62 -5.12
C GLN A 251 -4.35 -5.97 -5.61
N LEU A 252 -5.47 -5.95 -6.35
CA LEU A 252 -6.05 -7.15 -6.93
C LEU A 252 -5.14 -7.78 -8.00
N ALA A 253 -4.61 -6.96 -8.91
CA ALA A 253 -3.68 -7.44 -9.93
C ALA A 253 -2.41 -8.06 -9.32
N GLY A 254 -1.90 -7.48 -8.23
CA GLY A 254 -0.75 -8.02 -7.50
C GLY A 254 -1.00 -9.44 -6.98
N SER A 255 -2.19 -9.71 -6.47
CA SER A 255 -2.55 -11.06 -5.99
C SER A 255 -2.54 -12.09 -7.13
N VAL A 256 -3.07 -11.72 -8.31
CA VAL A 256 -3.06 -12.59 -9.49
C VAL A 256 -1.63 -12.84 -9.99
N VAL A 257 -0.80 -11.80 -10.02
CA VAL A 257 0.61 -11.91 -10.43
C VAL A 257 1.37 -12.89 -9.55
N VAL A 258 1.17 -12.84 -8.22
CA VAL A 258 1.83 -13.77 -7.29
C VAL A 258 1.51 -15.23 -7.62
N VAL A 259 0.25 -15.54 -7.94
CA VAL A 259 -0.16 -16.92 -8.31
C VAL A 259 0.52 -17.37 -9.60
N ILE A 260 0.49 -16.53 -10.65
CA ILE A 260 1.10 -16.84 -11.95
C ILE A 260 2.63 -16.97 -11.80
N MET A 261 3.25 -16.08 -11.05
CA MET A 261 4.69 -16.11 -10.78
C MET A 261 5.11 -17.39 -10.06
N ASN A 262 4.40 -17.77 -8.99
CA ASN A 262 4.71 -19.00 -8.25
C ASN A 262 4.56 -20.26 -9.10
N HIS A 263 3.56 -20.29 -9.99
CA HIS A 263 3.38 -21.39 -10.94
C HIS A 263 4.57 -21.49 -11.92
N ALA A 264 4.94 -20.37 -12.54
CA ALA A 264 6.09 -20.31 -13.45
C ALA A 264 7.41 -20.67 -12.76
N LEU A 265 7.63 -20.23 -11.51
CA LEU A 265 8.81 -20.57 -10.71
C LEU A 265 8.85 -22.07 -10.41
N LYS A 266 7.72 -22.66 -10.01
CA LYS A 266 7.63 -24.08 -9.70
C LYS A 266 7.94 -24.95 -10.91
N GLU A 267 7.42 -24.61 -12.08
CA GLU A 267 7.64 -25.35 -13.31
C GLU A 267 9.10 -25.27 -13.82
N ASN A 268 9.76 -24.12 -13.63
CA ASN A 268 11.08 -23.87 -14.22
C ASN A 268 12.25 -24.00 -13.23
N GLY A 269 12.01 -24.02 -11.92
CA GLY A 269 13.06 -24.06 -10.89
C GLY A 269 12.68 -24.78 -9.60
N GLY A 270 11.49 -25.39 -9.55
CA GLY A 270 11.03 -26.15 -8.38
C GLY A 270 10.77 -25.30 -7.13
N ASP A 271 10.68 -25.96 -6.00
CA ASP A 271 10.35 -25.32 -4.72
C ASP A 271 11.43 -24.34 -4.23
N LEU A 272 12.72 -24.63 -4.56
CA LEU A 272 13.82 -23.71 -4.22
C LEU A 272 13.71 -22.38 -4.95
N ALA A 273 13.22 -22.34 -6.19
CA ALA A 273 12.99 -21.08 -6.91
C ALA A 273 11.86 -20.26 -6.29
N ILE A 274 10.82 -20.88 -5.74
CA ILE A 274 9.77 -20.19 -4.97
C ILE A 274 10.37 -19.58 -3.70
N GLY A 275 11.22 -20.33 -2.97
CA GLY A 275 11.93 -19.83 -1.81
C GLY A 275 12.84 -18.64 -2.13
N ALA A 276 13.60 -18.74 -3.23
CA ALA A 276 14.44 -17.67 -3.74
C ALA A 276 13.61 -16.40 -4.08
N SER A 277 12.46 -16.57 -4.73
CA SER A 277 11.53 -15.46 -5.03
C SER A 277 11.03 -14.78 -3.76
N GLY A 278 10.76 -15.54 -2.70
CA GLY A 278 10.38 -15.00 -1.39
C GLY A 278 11.43 -14.06 -0.81
N ILE A 279 12.71 -14.45 -0.89
CA ILE A 279 13.84 -13.61 -0.43
C ILE A 279 13.97 -12.36 -1.30
N ILE A 280 13.96 -12.50 -2.62
CA ILE A 280 14.05 -11.39 -3.59
C ILE A 280 12.90 -10.40 -3.37
N SER A 281 11.67 -10.92 -3.22
CA SER A 281 10.48 -10.10 -2.96
C SER A 281 10.57 -9.34 -1.64
N SER A 282 11.16 -9.93 -0.60
CA SER A 282 11.35 -9.26 0.69
C SER A 282 12.30 -8.06 0.56
N ILE A 283 13.38 -8.20 -0.18
CA ILE A 283 14.35 -7.12 -0.46
C ILE A 283 13.68 -6.02 -1.27
N ALA A 284 12.98 -6.38 -2.36
CA ALA A 284 12.25 -5.44 -3.20
C ALA A 284 11.17 -4.68 -2.41
N MET A 285 10.44 -5.39 -1.53
CA MET A 285 9.38 -4.80 -0.71
C MET A 285 9.90 -3.72 0.24
N LEU A 286 11.06 -3.91 0.85
CA LEU A 286 11.67 -2.88 1.71
C LEU A 286 11.96 -1.59 0.93
N LEU A 287 12.54 -1.71 -0.27
CA LEU A 287 12.80 -0.55 -1.14
C LEU A 287 11.51 0.12 -1.60
N VAL A 288 10.52 -0.66 -2.02
CA VAL A 288 9.21 -0.15 -2.47
C VAL A 288 8.48 0.57 -1.34
N MET A 289 8.56 0.09 -0.08
CA MET A 289 7.93 0.74 1.07
C MET A 289 8.49 2.16 1.31
N LEU A 290 9.79 2.36 1.12
CA LEU A 290 10.41 3.70 1.20
C LEU A 290 9.82 4.63 0.14
N ILE A 291 9.66 4.14 -1.11
CA ILE A 291 9.12 4.94 -2.21
C ILE A 291 7.64 5.25 -2.00
N ILE A 292 6.86 4.28 -1.52
CA ILE A 292 5.44 4.48 -1.16
C ILE A 292 5.33 5.57 -0.09
N GLY A 293 6.19 5.57 0.91
CA GLY A 293 6.21 6.62 1.94
C GLY A 293 6.49 8.01 1.34
N ILE A 294 7.46 8.12 0.42
CA ILE A 294 7.75 9.38 -0.30
C ILE A 294 6.55 9.81 -1.15
N ALA A 295 5.98 8.88 -1.91
CA ALA A 295 4.82 9.14 -2.77
C ALA A 295 3.59 9.58 -1.96
N GLN A 296 3.37 8.98 -0.80
CA GLN A 296 2.34 9.38 0.15
C GLN A 296 2.61 10.75 0.77
N GLY A 297 3.87 11.11 1.01
CA GLY A 297 4.26 12.45 1.47
C GLY A 297 4.12 13.51 0.39
N MET A 298 4.37 13.17 -0.86
CA MET A 298 4.19 14.04 -2.03
C MET A 298 2.70 14.38 -2.27
N GLN A 299 1.80 13.44 -2.07
CA GLN A 299 0.39 13.54 -2.40
C GLN A 299 -0.31 14.81 -1.87
N PRO A 300 -0.25 15.16 -0.56
CA PRO A 300 -0.92 16.35 -0.04
C PRO A 300 -0.34 17.64 -0.60
N ILE A 301 0.98 17.69 -0.83
CA ILE A 301 1.65 18.88 -1.38
C ILE A 301 1.22 19.12 -2.82
N VAL A 302 1.25 18.08 -3.65
CA VAL A 302 0.81 18.13 -5.05
C VAL A 302 -0.68 18.42 -5.16
N GLY A 303 -1.53 17.70 -4.40
CA GLY A 303 -2.98 17.87 -4.44
C GLY A 303 -3.40 19.28 -4.02
N PHE A 304 -2.85 19.80 -2.94
CA PHE A 304 -3.12 21.17 -2.48
C PHE A 304 -2.70 22.21 -3.51
N ASN A 305 -1.44 22.20 -3.96
CA ASN A 305 -0.93 23.19 -4.91
C ASN A 305 -1.59 23.07 -6.28
N HIS A 306 -1.99 21.87 -6.70
CA HIS A 306 -2.83 21.71 -7.90
C HIS A 306 -4.20 22.35 -7.73
N GLY A 307 -4.83 22.18 -6.57
CA GLY A 307 -6.11 22.85 -6.25
C GLY A 307 -6.00 24.37 -6.22
N ALA A 308 -4.88 24.91 -5.71
CA ALA A 308 -4.57 26.33 -5.63
C ALA A 308 -4.10 26.95 -6.96
N GLY A 309 -3.85 26.14 -8.01
CA GLY A 309 -3.34 26.64 -9.30
C GLY A 309 -1.84 26.90 -9.34
N HIS A 310 -1.07 26.52 -8.32
CA HIS A 310 0.37 26.74 -8.23
C HIS A 310 1.17 25.67 -9.00
N HIS A 311 1.11 25.70 -10.33
CA HIS A 311 1.70 24.67 -11.20
C HIS A 311 3.20 24.49 -11.03
N ASP A 312 3.96 25.58 -10.80
CA ASP A 312 5.40 25.52 -10.59
C ASP A 312 5.76 24.72 -9.33
N ARG A 313 5.00 24.88 -8.24
CA ARG A 313 5.19 24.13 -7.00
C ARG A 313 4.83 22.66 -7.18
N VAL A 314 3.79 22.37 -7.96
CA VAL A 314 3.39 20.99 -8.32
C VAL A 314 4.52 20.29 -9.06
N LEU A 315 5.10 20.92 -10.08
CA LEU A 315 6.21 20.36 -10.86
C LEU A 315 7.50 20.27 -10.07
N ALA A 316 7.82 21.25 -9.24
CA ALA A 316 8.99 21.21 -8.35
C ALA A 316 8.90 20.06 -7.34
N THR A 317 7.71 19.84 -6.75
CA THR A 317 7.47 18.73 -5.82
C THR A 317 7.61 17.38 -6.53
N LEU A 318 7.02 17.23 -7.70
CA LEU A 318 7.15 16.02 -8.53
C LEU A 318 8.61 15.73 -8.88
N ARG A 319 9.32 16.72 -9.40
CA ARG A 319 10.75 16.58 -9.78
C ARG A 319 11.62 16.13 -8.61
N LEU A 320 11.46 16.77 -7.45
CA LEU A 320 12.20 16.39 -6.25
C LEU A 320 11.86 14.98 -5.78
N SER A 321 10.58 14.62 -5.78
CA SER A 321 10.13 13.28 -5.40
C SER A 321 10.66 12.20 -6.35
N ILE A 322 10.68 12.44 -7.66
CA ILE A 322 11.28 11.53 -8.65
C ILE A 322 12.77 11.35 -8.38
N ILE A 323 13.52 12.45 -8.16
CA ILE A 323 14.95 12.37 -7.89
C ILE A 323 15.22 11.54 -6.65
N VAL A 324 14.54 11.82 -5.53
CA VAL A 324 14.75 11.11 -4.27
C VAL A 324 14.37 9.62 -4.41
N SER A 325 13.22 9.32 -5.03
CA SER A 325 12.78 7.93 -5.23
C SER A 325 13.73 7.16 -6.15
N THR A 326 14.22 7.78 -7.23
CA THR A 326 15.16 7.15 -8.16
C THR A 326 16.54 6.94 -7.52
N LEU A 327 16.99 7.87 -6.66
CA LEU A 327 18.23 7.70 -5.90
C LEU A 327 18.13 6.51 -4.93
N ILE A 328 17.03 6.37 -4.21
CA ILE A 328 16.82 5.25 -3.28
C ILE A 328 16.79 3.91 -4.04
N THR A 329 16.02 3.82 -5.12
CA THR A 329 15.97 2.59 -5.93
C THR A 329 17.28 2.33 -6.65
N GLY A 330 17.99 3.37 -7.07
CA GLY A 330 19.32 3.26 -7.68
C GLY A 330 20.37 2.73 -6.72
N VAL A 331 20.41 3.24 -5.48
CA VAL A 331 21.30 2.71 -4.44
C VAL A 331 20.93 1.26 -4.12
N GLY A 332 19.63 0.95 -3.94
CA GLY A 332 19.17 -0.43 -3.72
C GLY A 332 19.55 -1.37 -4.87
N CYS A 333 19.40 -0.92 -6.12
CA CYS A 333 19.83 -1.64 -7.32
C CYS A 333 21.34 -1.92 -7.30
N ILE A 334 22.18 -0.89 -7.09
CA ILE A 334 23.64 -1.02 -7.05
C ILE A 334 24.09 -1.98 -5.95
N VAL A 335 23.54 -1.84 -4.74
CA VAL A 335 23.86 -2.71 -3.59
C VAL A 335 23.46 -4.16 -3.88
N SER A 336 22.28 -4.37 -4.47
CA SER A 336 21.80 -5.71 -4.82
C SER A 336 22.62 -6.36 -5.94
N LEU A 337 23.15 -5.57 -6.89
CA LEU A 337 23.99 -6.09 -7.97
C LEU A 337 25.43 -6.37 -7.54
N LEU A 338 25.99 -5.54 -6.65
CA LEU A 338 27.38 -5.67 -6.22
C LEU A 338 27.57 -6.70 -5.10
N PHE A 339 26.61 -6.78 -4.17
CA PHE A 339 26.70 -7.59 -2.96
C PHE A 339 25.54 -8.59 -2.79
N PRO A 340 25.04 -9.27 -3.83
CA PRO A 340 23.84 -10.10 -3.72
C PRO A 340 24.05 -11.27 -2.74
N ARG A 341 25.21 -11.95 -2.78
CA ARG A 341 25.52 -13.06 -1.85
C ARG A 341 25.52 -12.62 -0.39
N LEU A 342 26.07 -11.44 -0.09
CA LEU A 342 26.06 -10.90 1.26
C LEU A 342 24.64 -10.66 1.77
N ILE A 343 23.79 -10.12 0.90
CA ILE A 343 22.38 -9.86 1.25
C ILE A 343 21.62 -11.18 1.45
N VAL A 344 21.79 -12.13 0.53
CA VAL A 344 21.09 -13.43 0.57
C VAL A 344 21.55 -14.28 1.75
N SER A 345 22.84 -14.23 2.11
CA SER A 345 23.39 -14.99 3.25
C SER A 345 22.77 -14.60 4.61
N VAL A 346 22.14 -13.43 4.71
CA VAL A 346 21.37 -13.03 5.91
C VAL A 346 20.09 -13.87 6.04
N PHE A 347 19.54 -14.36 4.93
CA PHE A 347 18.28 -15.11 4.90
C PHE A 347 18.47 -16.63 4.93
N SER A 348 19.54 -17.14 4.31
CA SER A 348 19.80 -18.58 4.24
C SER A 348 21.30 -18.90 4.14
N THR A 349 21.68 -20.04 4.70
CA THR A 349 23.04 -20.63 4.59
C THR A 349 23.08 -21.82 3.62
N ASP A 350 21.92 -22.22 3.05
CA ASP A 350 21.85 -23.28 2.05
C ASP A 350 22.49 -22.82 0.75
N ALA A 351 23.51 -23.56 0.29
CA ALA A 351 24.35 -23.17 -0.83
C ALA A 351 23.59 -23.15 -2.17
N GLU A 352 22.64 -24.07 -2.37
CA GLU A 352 21.85 -24.15 -3.59
C GLU A 352 20.83 -23.00 -3.65
N LEU A 353 20.08 -22.77 -2.56
CA LEU A 353 19.14 -21.66 -2.44
C LEU A 353 19.85 -20.31 -2.61
N VAL A 354 21.05 -20.15 -1.99
CA VAL A 354 21.85 -18.93 -2.13
C VAL A 354 22.28 -18.71 -3.57
N SER A 355 22.68 -19.76 -4.30
CA SER A 355 23.08 -19.65 -5.70
C SER A 355 21.94 -19.25 -6.62
N ILE A 356 20.76 -19.88 -6.45
CA ILE A 356 19.55 -19.54 -7.22
C ILE A 356 19.11 -18.09 -6.92
N THR A 357 19.14 -17.70 -5.64
CA THR A 357 18.73 -16.36 -5.21
C THR A 357 19.73 -15.29 -5.67
N ASP A 358 21.05 -15.56 -5.66
CA ASP A 358 22.08 -14.64 -6.17
C ASP A 358 21.81 -14.28 -7.64
N ASN A 359 21.60 -15.27 -8.49
CA ASN A 359 21.28 -15.08 -9.90
C ASN A 359 19.94 -14.36 -10.08
N GLY A 360 18.89 -14.83 -9.42
CA GLY A 360 17.54 -14.24 -9.48
C GLY A 360 17.52 -12.78 -9.02
N LEU A 361 18.25 -12.45 -7.94
CA LEU A 361 18.34 -11.08 -7.42
C LEU A 361 19.04 -10.16 -8.42
N ARG A 362 20.16 -10.60 -9.03
CA ARG A 362 20.86 -9.81 -10.06
C ARG A 362 19.96 -9.53 -11.24
N LEU A 363 19.27 -10.54 -11.77
CA LEU A 363 18.39 -10.38 -12.93
C LEU A 363 17.20 -9.49 -12.60
N THR A 364 16.51 -9.73 -11.48
CA THR A 364 15.32 -8.96 -11.09
C THR A 364 15.65 -7.50 -10.79
N MET A 365 16.82 -7.22 -10.20
CA MET A 365 17.22 -5.86 -9.82
C MET A 365 17.89 -5.06 -10.93
N LEU A 366 18.10 -5.65 -12.12
CA LEU A 366 18.89 -5.07 -13.22
C LEU A 366 18.49 -3.62 -13.58
N VAL A 367 17.20 -3.33 -13.60
CA VAL A 367 16.67 -2.00 -13.92
C VAL A 367 15.81 -1.42 -12.80
N PHE A 368 15.96 -1.93 -11.58
CA PHE A 368 15.10 -1.55 -10.45
C PHE A 368 15.15 -0.04 -10.14
N PHE A 369 16.21 0.67 -10.56
CA PHE A 369 16.33 2.12 -10.40
C PHE A 369 15.19 2.91 -11.06
N VAL A 370 14.54 2.38 -12.13
CA VAL A 370 13.43 3.07 -12.79
C VAL A 370 12.10 2.96 -12.02
N VAL A 371 11.99 1.97 -11.12
CA VAL A 371 10.74 1.70 -10.34
C VAL A 371 10.37 2.89 -9.47
N GLY A 372 11.38 3.57 -8.89
CA GLY A 372 11.15 4.77 -8.08
C GLY A 372 10.44 5.88 -8.86
N SER A 373 10.89 6.18 -10.07
CA SER A 373 10.26 7.18 -10.93
C SER A 373 8.85 6.75 -11.37
N GLN A 374 8.67 5.49 -11.74
CA GLN A 374 7.40 4.94 -12.22
C GLN A 374 6.30 5.04 -11.16
N ILE A 375 6.58 4.59 -9.92
CA ILE A 375 5.62 4.67 -8.81
C ILE A 375 5.30 6.13 -8.48
N THR A 376 6.31 7.00 -8.43
CA THR A 376 6.13 8.42 -8.14
C THR A 376 5.27 9.13 -9.19
N ILE A 377 5.48 8.85 -10.48
CA ILE A 377 4.68 9.41 -11.57
C ILE A 377 3.22 8.91 -11.52
N SER A 378 3.02 7.62 -11.26
CA SER A 378 1.67 7.06 -11.09
C SER A 378 0.92 7.75 -9.94
N GLN A 379 1.59 7.89 -8.78
CA GLN A 379 1.05 8.59 -7.62
C GLN A 379 0.79 10.07 -7.88
N PHE A 380 1.62 10.72 -8.70
CA PHE A 380 1.39 12.10 -9.13
C PHE A 380 0.07 12.26 -9.87
N PHE A 381 -0.21 11.41 -10.88
CA PHE A 381 -1.48 11.48 -11.61
C PHE A 381 -2.69 11.22 -10.69
N GLN A 382 -2.53 10.33 -9.71
CA GLN A 382 -3.54 10.13 -8.67
C GLN A 382 -3.74 11.40 -7.84
N SER A 383 -2.66 12.07 -7.43
CA SER A 383 -2.67 13.26 -6.56
C SER A 383 -3.33 14.48 -7.20
N ILE A 384 -3.23 14.65 -8.52
CA ILE A 384 -3.91 15.69 -9.29
C ILE A 384 -5.33 15.29 -9.75
N GLY A 385 -5.80 14.10 -9.35
CA GLY A 385 -7.15 13.59 -9.65
C GLY A 385 -7.36 13.10 -11.09
N VAL A 386 -6.28 12.84 -11.86
CA VAL A 386 -6.35 12.27 -13.21
C VAL A 386 -6.37 10.74 -13.12
N ALA A 387 -7.52 10.23 -12.66
CA ALA A 387 -7.74 8.85 -12.26
C ALA A 387 -7.37 7.82 -13.33
N TRP A 388 -7.79 8.03 -14.59
CA TRP A 388 -7.57 7.06 -15.66
C TRP A 388 -6.08 6.85 -15.97
N LYS A 389 -5.27 7.93 -15.92
CA LYS A 389 -3.81 7.80 -16.12
C LYS A 389 -3.15 7.07 -14.97
N ALA A 390 -3.53 7.38 -13.73
CA ALA A 390 -3.03 6.68 -12.56
C ALA A 390 -3.37 5.19 -12.60
N MET A 391 -4.61 4.84 -12.93
CA MET A 391 -5.07 3.46 -13.06
C MET A 391 -4.34 2.72 -14.19
N PHE A 392 -4.25 3.34 -15.38
CA PHE A 392 -3.55 2.74 -16.50
C PHE A 392 -2.08 2.46 -16.19
N LEU A 393 -1.35 3.42 -15.61
CA LEU A 393 0.06 3.26 -15.27
C LEU A 393 0.28 2.20 -14.19
N SER A 394 -0.64 2.08 -13.23
CA SER A 394 -0.56 1.06 -12.17
C SER A 394 -0.85 -0.35 -12.71
N LEU A 395 -1.89 -0.50 -13.54
CA LEU A 395 -2.30 -1.78 -14.09
C LEU A 395 -1.40 -2.26 -15.22
N SER A 396 -0.97 -1.37 -16.11
CA SER A 396 -0.16 -1.75 -17.27
C SER A 396 1.11 -2.48 -16.87
N ARG A 397 1.77 -2.06 -15.79
CA ARG A 397 2.95 -2.72 -15.27
C ARG A 397 2.70 -4.20 -14.93
N GLN A 398 1.61 -4.49 -14.23
CA GLN A 398 1.34 -5.85 -13.76
C GLN A 398 0.61 -6.70 -14.82
N VAL A 399 -0.44 -6.15 -15.43
CA VAL A 399 -1.34 -6.92 -16.28
C VAL A 399 -0.87 -6.93 -17.74
N LEU A 400 -0.45 -5.78 -18.27
CA LEU A 400 -0.09 -5.67 -19.70
C LEU A 400 1.36 -6.08 -19.99
N PHE A 401 2.27 -5.88 -19.02
CA PHE A 401 3.70 -6.14 -19.26
C PHE A 401 4.21 -7.35 -18.48
N LEU A 402 3.92 -7.45 -17.17
CA LEU A 402 4.49 -8.51 -16.34
C LEU A 402 3.85 -9.86 -16.61
N ILE A 403 2.51 -9.98 -16.63
CA ILE A 403 1.85 -11.28 -16.87
C ILE A 403 2.25 -11.86 -18.23
N PRO A 404 2.18 -11.13 -19.37
CA PRO A 404 2.66 -11.67 -20.64
C PRO A 404 4.13 -12.05 -20.62
N ALA A 405 5.00 -11.29 -19.96
CA ALA A 405 6.42 -11.61 -19.88
C ALA A 405 6.68 -12.91 -19.08
N ILE A 406 5.96 -13.11 -17.94
CA ILE A 406 6.04 -14.36 -17.16
C ILE A 406 5.59 -15.58 -17.99
N LEU A 407 4.66 -15.41 -18.93
CA LEU A 407 4.18 -16.51 -19.77
C LEU A 407 5.06 -16.77 -21.01
N LEU A 408 5.70 -15.70 -21.55
CA LEU A 408 6.44 -15.79 -22.82
C LEU A 408 7.94 -16.03 -22.66
N PHE A 409 8.56 -15.59 -21.54
CA PHE A 409 10.00 -15.69 -21.38
C PHE A 409 10.50 -17.06 -20.88
N PRO A 410 9.81 -17.78 -19.97
CA PRO A 410 10.28 -19.05 -19.46
C PRO A 410 10.44 -20.14 -20.55
N PRO A 411 9.58 -20.25 -21.57
CA PRO A 411 9.79 -21.18 -22.66
C PRO A 411 11.10 -20.98 -23.44
N ILE A 412 11.69 -19.77 -23.38
CA ILE A 412 12.90 -19.38 -24.11
C ILE A 412 14.13 -19.48 -23.21
N TRP A 413 14.04 -19.02 -21.97
CA TRP A 413 15.19 -18.87 -21.05
C TRP A 413 15.04 -19.63 -19.72
N GLY A 414 14.02 -20.51 -19.60
CA GLY A 414 13.78 -21.27 -18.38
C GLY A 414 13.57 -20.38 -17.16
N LEU A 415 14.21 -20.71 -16.06
CA LEU A 415 14.10 -19.95 -14.79
C LEU A 415 14.59 -18.49 -14.92
N ASP A 416 15.63 -18.24 -15.72
CA ASP A 416 16.11 -16.88 -15.96
C ASP A 416 15.05 -16.03 -16.67
N GLY A 417 14.22 -16.64 -17.52
CA GLY A 417 13.09 -16.00 -18.16
C GLY A 417 12.05 -15.51 -17.15
N VAL A 418 11.82 -16.28 -16.07
CA VAL A 418 10.91 -15.85 -14.98
C VAL A 418 11.48 -14.61 -14.28
N TRP A 419 12.80 -14.61 -13.97
CA TRP A 419 13.45 -13.48 -13.32
C TRP A 419 13.49 -12.23 -14.21
N LEU A 420 13.72 -12.39 -15.52
CA LEU A 420 13.78 -11.29 -16.49
C LEU A 420 12.41 -10.65 -16.79
N ALA A 421 11.31 -11.33 -16.49
CA ALA A 421 9.98 -10.78 -16.70
C ALA A 421 9.75 -9.50 -15.89
N GLN A 422 10.25 -9.45 -14.65
CA GLN A 422 10.09 -8.29 -13.76
C GLN A 422 10.82 -7.04 -14.29
N PRO A 423 12.15 -7.05 -14.57
CA PRO A 423 12.85 -5.87 -15.09
C PRO A 423 12.33 -5.42 -16.46
N PHE A 424 11.93 -6.35 -17.34
CA PHE A 424 11.29 -6.01 -18.60
C PHE A 424 10.01 -5.19 -18.39
N SER A 425 9.13 -5.67 -17.52
CA SER A 425 7.90 -4.98 -17.17
C SER A 425 8.16 -3.61 -16.55
N ASP A 426 9.10 -3.53 -15.60
CA ASP A 426 9.45 -2.29 -14.90
C ASP A 426 10.01 -1.24 -15.86
N PHE A 427 10.84 -1.65 -16.82
CA PHE A 427 11.41 -0.76 -17.84
C PHE A 427 10.33 -0.18 -18.76
N ILE A 428 9.47 -1.02 -19.34
CA ILE A 428 8.41 -0.57 -20.25
C ILE A 428 7.39 0.31 -19.49
N ALA A 429 7.04 -0.08 -18.25
CA ALA A 429 6.15 0.73 -17.41
C ALA A 429 6.76 2.11 -17.10
N ALA A 430 8.06 2.19 -16.85
CA ALA A 430 8.74 3.46 -16.63
C ALA A 430 8.75 4.33 -17.89
N VAL A 431 9.10 3.77 -19.05
CA VAL A 431 9.05 4.50 -20.34
C VAL A 431 7.64 5.03 -20.60
N THR A 432 6.63 4.19 -20.37
CA THR A 432 5.22 4.59 -20.51
C THR A 432 4.87 5.74 -19.56
N ALA A 433 5.27 5.65 -18.28
CA ALA A 433 5.00 6.68 -17.28
C ALA A 433 5.66 8.01 -17.65
N TRP A 434 6.91 7.99 -18.10
CA TRP A 434 7.62 9.18 -18.57
C TRP A 434 6.98 9.78 -19.82
N GLY A 435 6.49 8.96 -20.76
CA GLY A 435 5.73 9.42 -21.93
C GLY A 435 4.46 10.16 -21.56
N PHE A 436 3.65 9.60 -20.62
CA PHE A 436 2.44 10.27 -20.10
C PHE A 436 2.76 11.56 -19.36
N LEU A 437 3.85 11.58 -18.58
CA LEU A 437 4.29 12.77 -17.87
C LEU A 437 4.73 13.87 -18.85
N TRP A 438 5.56 13.54 -19.82
CA TRP A 438 6.04 14.49 -20.85
C TRP A 438 4.87 15.14 -21.60
N TYR A 439 3.90 14.32 -22.05
CA TYR A 439 2.71 14.81 -22.73
C TYR A 439 1.88 15.71 -21.82
N HIS A 440 1.73 15.35 -20.54
CA HIS A 440 0.97 16.16 -19.58
C HIS A 440 1.64 17.52 -19.35
N VAL A 441 2.93 17.55 -19.08
CA VAL A 441 3.69 18.80 -18.83
C VAL A 441 3.70 19.71 -20.05
N LYS A 442 3.85 19.15 -21.26
CA LYS A 442 3.77 19.92 -22.51
C LYS A 442 2.42 20.61 -22.65
N ASN A 443 1.31 19.91 -22.36
CA ASN A 443 -0.02 20.48 -22.47
C ASN A 443 -0.33 21.53 -21.40
N VAL A 444 0.23 21.40 -20.19
CA VAL A 444 0.10 22.41 -19.14
C VAL A 444 0.85 23.70 -19.52
N LYS A 445 2.07 23.59 -20.07
CA LYS A 445 2.86 24.76 -20.53
C LYS A 445 2.22 25.51 -21.71
N ASN A 446 1.47 24.80 -22.56
CA ASN A 446 0.81 25.43 -23.72
C ASN A 446 -0.52 26.11 -23.37
N LYS A 447 -1.03 25.94 -22.16
CA LYS A 447 -2.30 26.55 -21.69
C LYS A 447 -2.09 27.71 -20.71
N GLY A 448 -0.90 27.93 -20.21
CA GLY A 448 -0.50 29.08 -19.40
C GLY A 448 0.33 30.06 -20.22
#